data_aad37e5b26a1912896de7db81116a67d
#
_entry.id   aad37e5b26a1912896de7db81116a67d
#
_cell.length_a   1.000
_cell.length_b   1.000
_cell.length_c   1.000
_cell.angle_alpha   90.00
_cell.angle_beta   90.00
_cell.angle_gamma   90.00
#
_symmetry.space_group_name_H-M   'P 1'
#
loop_
_entity.id
_entity.type
_entity.pdbx_description
1 polymer ?
#
loop_
_entity_poly.entity_id
_entity_poly.type
_entity_poly.pdbx_seq_one_letter_code
_entity_poly.pdbx_strand_id
1 'polypeptide(L)'
;ESVNFLLIGSDYRSGESDVDGAGSSGDVVGMRSDTTMLVHISSDRKRVEVVSIPRDTLVDIPECKVRDKEEKDKVLYKTKPQKNVRFNSAFASGGAKLNTGSAASCTISAFEKLSGYKVRVDNFVVVNFASFKGIVNTLGGVPVYFPDDVNDKEAGLKVKAGCRLLDGDQALALARARKSLGDGSDLGRVGRQQELVKTILLQTMELDILSNVDKLYGILKTTTKNVETNKGFGDIPNLVGLGSSLQ
;
A
#
# COMPACT_ATOMS: atom_id res chain seq x y z
N GLU A 1 3.97 -22.20 7.36
CA GLU A 1 5.07 -21.32 6.93
C GLU A 1 4.72 -19.85 7.21
N SER A 2 5.72 -19.00 7.44
CA SER A 2 5.53 -17.55 7.54
C SER A 2 5.14 -16.98 6.17
N VAL A 3 4.46 -15.84 6.17
CA VAL A 3 4.05 -15.13 4.93
C VAL A 3 4.67 -13.75 4.92
N ASN A 4 5.37 -13.42 3.84
CA ASN A 4 5.90 -12.09 3.59
C ASN A 4 5.23 -11.49 2.36
N PHE A 5 4.69 -10.28 2.49
CA PHE A 5 4.21 -9.54 1.34
C PHE A 5 4.58 -8.06 1.40
N LEU A 6 4.75 -7.44 0.24
CA LEU A 6 4.88 -6.00 0.15
C LEU A 6 3.50 -5.35 -0.02
N LEU A 7 3.16 -4.45 0.90
CA LEU A 7 2.07 -3.51 0.75
C LEU A 7 2.62 -2.24 0.11
N ILE A 8 2.11 -1.91 -1.08
CA ILE A 8 2.61 -0.80 -1.90
C ILE A 8 1.48 0.19 -2.13
N GLY A 9 1.64 1.40 -1.61
CA GLY A 9 0.76 2.53 -1.90
C GLY A 9 1.20 3.21 -3.19
N SER A 10 0.35 3.22 -4.21
CA SER A 10 0.63 3.84 -5.51
C SER A 10 -0.23 5.07 -5.74
N ASP A 11 0.37 6.12 -6.28
CA ASP A 11 -0.32 7.33 -6.75
C ASP A 11 -0.85 7.18 -8.19
N TYR A 12 -0.69 5.99 -8.79
CA TYR A 12 -1.15 5.74 -10.15
C TYR A 12 -2.67 5.91 -10.26
N ARG A 13 -3.06 6.75 -11.20
CA ARG A 13 -4.45 7.10 -11.46
C ARG A 13 -4.82 6.61 -12.85
N SER A 14 -5.87 5.79 -12.92
CA SER A 14 -6.48 5.39 -14.19
C SER A 14 -8.01 5.38 -14.02
N GLY A 15 -8.70 6.15 -14.83
CA GLY A 15 -10.17 6.20 -14.82
C GLY A 15 -10.77 6.65 -13.48
N GLU A 16 -11.58 5.81 -12.84
CA GLU A 16 -12.27 6.09 -11.56
C GLU A 16 -11.36 6.31 -10.34
N SER A 17 -10.03 6.15 -10.50
CA SER A 17 -9.08 6.40 -9.41
C SER A 17 -8.61 7.85 -9.30
N ASP A 18 -9.13 8.73 -10.12
CA ASP A 18 -8.89 10.17 -10.01
C ASP A 18 -9.67 10.73 -8.81
N VAL A 19 -8.95 11.25 -7.82
CA VAL A 19 -9.52 11.75 -6.55
C VAL A 19 -9.27 13.24 -6.47
N ASP A 20 -10.33 14.01 -6.20
CA ASP A 20 -10.25 15.46 -6.03
C ASP A 20 -9.17 15.88 -5.02
N GLY A 21 -8.41 16.91 -5.36
CA GLY A 21 -7.34 17.46 -4.53
C GLY A 21 -6.00 16.70 -4.59
N ALA A 22 -5.88 15.67 -5.43
CA ALA A 22 -4.64 14.92 -5.57
C ALA A 22 -3.79 15.31 -6.81
N GLY A 23 -4.12 16.42 -7.51
CA GLY A 23 -3.54 16.85 -8.81
C GLY A 23 -4.18 16.10 -9.98
N SER A 24 -4.07 16.60 -11.19
CA SER A 24 -4.67 15.95 -12.36
C SER A 24 -3.84 14.77 -12.87
N SER A 25 -4.50 13.79 -13.51
CA SER A 25 -3.84 12.62 -14.11
C SER A 25 -2.83 12.95 -15.21
N GLY A 26 -2.87 14.19 -15.74
CA GLY A 26 -1.93 14.70 -16.75
C GLY A 26 -0.58 15.15 -16.20
N ASP A 27 -0.46 15.38 -14.89
CA ASP A 27 0.75 15.97 -14.28
C ASP A 27 1.79 14.91 -13.87
N VAL A 28 1.44 13.62 -13.88
CA VAL A 28 2.34 12.53 -13.46
C VAL A 28 2.44 11.49 -14.56
N VAL A 29 3.51 11.56 -15.33
CA VAL A 29 3.83 10.54 -16.32
C VAL A 29 4.50 9.35 -15.62
N GLY A 30 3.79 8.21 -15.53
CA GLY A 30 4.30 6.96 -14.96
C GLY A 30 3.71 6.59 -13.61
N MET A 31 4.03 5.38 -13.17
CA MET A 31 3.59 4.82 -11.88
C MET A 31 4.64 5.11 -10.81
N ARG A 32 4.23 5.58 -9.65
CA ARG A 32 5.12 5.77 -8.49
C ARG A 32 4.54 5.11 -7.25
N SER A 33 5.42 4.69 -6.35
CA SER A 33 5.05 4.25 -5.01
C SER A 33 5.57 5.26 -4.00
N ASP A 34 4.67 5.85 -3.22
CA ASP A 34 5.05 6.77 -2.14
C ASP A 34 5.20 6.04 -0.80
N THR A 35 4.59 4.89 -0.67
CA THR A 35 4.60 4.06 0.53
C THR A 35 4.90 2.62 0.14
N THR A 36 5.88 2.01 0.78
CA THR A 36 6.15 0.57 0.67
C THR A 36 6.42 0.01 2.06
N MET A 37 5.68 -1.03 2.43
CA MET A 37 5.82 -1.71 3.71
C MET A 37 5.97 -3.20 3.48
N LEU A 38 6.93 -3.83 4.17
CA LEU A 38 6.94 -5.27 4.33
C LEU A 38 5.99 -5.64 5.46
N VAL A 39 5.08 -6.55 5.19
CA VAL A 39 4.24 -7.19 6.20
C VAL A 39 4.70 -8.64 6.35
N HIS A 40 5.12 -8.97 7.55
CA HIS A 40 5.52 -10.32 7.93
C HIS A 40 4.49 -10.92 8.88
N ILE A 41 3.97 -12.08 8.52
CA ILE A 41 3.07 -12.88 9.37
C ILE A 41 3.83 -14.13 9.79
N SER A 42 4.02 -14.33 11.10
CA SER A 42 4.73 -15.49 11.64
C SER A 42 4.02 -16.81 11.29
N SER A 43 4.79 -17.90 11.27
CA SER A 43 4.24 -19.24 10.93
C SER A 43 3.20 -19.74 11.93
N ASP A 44 3.30 -19.32 13.19
CA ASP A 44 2.33 -19.62 14.26
C ASP A 44 1.12 -18.66 14.24
N ARG A 45 1.10 -17.67 13.32
CA ARG A 45 0.05 -16.67 13.14
C ARG A 45 -0.18 -15.74 14.35
N LYS A 46 0.70 -15.74 15.32
CA LYS A 46 0.56 -14.94 16.54
C LYS A 46 1.17 -13.54 16.45
N ARG A 47 1.99 -13.30 15.42
CA ARG A 47 2.67 -12.00 15.25
C ARG A 47 2.54 -11.50 13.83
N VAL A 48 2.21 -10.21 13.72
CA VAL A 48 2.26 -9.45 12.47
C VAL A 48 3.22 -8.29 12.68
N GLU A 49 4.25 -8.24 11.86
CA GLU A 49 5.25 -7.18 11.88
C GLU A 49 5.16 -6.36 10.60
N VAL A 50 5.24 -5.03 10.74
CA VAL A 50 5.17 -4.10 9.62
C VAL A 50 6.42 -3.23 9.62
N VAL A 51 7.18 -3.30 8.53
CA VAL A 51 8.41 -2.52 8.34
C VAL A 51 8.27 -1.62 7.13
N SER A 52 8.34 -0.30 7.33
CA SER A 52 8.33 0.66 6.22
C SER A 52 9.70 0.78 5.58
N ILE A 53 9.70 0.83 4.25
CA ILE A 53 10.88 1.16 3.45
C ILE A 53 10.71 2.60 2.95
N PRO A 54 11.52 3.58 3.43
CA PRO A 54 11.39 4.95 2.97
C PRO A 54 11.65 5.04 1.46
N ARG A 55 10.80 5.77 0.76
CA ARG A 55 10.84 5.88 -0.71
C ARG A 55 12.16 6.43 -1.26
N ASP A 56 12.85 7.26 -0.46
CA ASP A 56 14.12 7.91 -0.84
C ASP A 56 15.35 7.10 -0.40
N THR A 57 15.17 5.89 0.19
CA THR A 57 16.28 4.98 0.49
C THR A 57 17.06 4.69 -0.78
N LEU A 58 18.38 4.88 -0.73
CA LEU A 58 19.27 4.59 -1.86
C LEU A 58 19.52 3.09 -1.96
N VAL A 59 19.22 2.53 -3.12
CA VAL A 59 19.30 1.08 -3.39
C VAL A 59 19.84 0.81 -4.79
N ASP A 60 20.27 -0.41 -4.98
CA ASP A 60 20.54 -0.96 -6.30
C ASP A 60 19.30 -1.70 -6.80
N ILE A 61 18.78 -1.32 -7.94
CA ILE A 61 17.68 -2.00 -8.61
C ILE A 61 18.25 -2.98 -9.64
N PRO A 62 17.92 -4.29 -9.54
CA PRO A 62 18.36 -5.26 -10.53
C PRO A 62 17.61 -5.10 -11.86
N GLU A 63 17.96 -5.90 -12.85
CA GLU A 63 17.19 -6.02 -14.09
C GLU A 63 15.75 -6.44 -13.77
N CYS A 64 14.78 -5.71 -14.33
CA CYS A 64 13.35 -5.96 -14.14
C CYS A 64 12.68 -6.27 -15.47
N LYS A 65 11.76 -7.25 -15.48
CA LYS A 65 10.92 -7.56 -16.63
C LYS A 65 9.77 -6.56 -16.70
N VAL A 66 9.66 -5.82 -17.80
CA VAL A 66 8.52 -4.94 -18.08
C VAL A 66 7.54 -5.68 -18.97
N ARG A 67 6.30 -5.82 -18.48
CA ARG A 67 5.24 -6.56 -19.18
C ARG A 67 4.23 -5.62 -19.79
N ASP A 68 3.48 -6.15 -20.74
CA ASP A 68 2.37 -5.46 -21.37
C ASP A 68 1.24 -5.20 -20.35
N LYS A 69 0.50 -4.10 -20.52
CA LYS A 69 -0.61 -3.75 -19.65
C LYS A 69 -1.80 -4.70 -19.81
N GLU A 70 -2.12 -5.07 -21.02
CA GLU A 70 -3.30 -5.87 -21.39
C GLU A 70 -2.94 -7.36 -21.39
N GLU A 71 -1.89 -7.74 -22.09
CA GLU A 71 -1.33 -9.09 -22.10
C GLU A 71 -0.37 -9.27 -20.91
N LYS A 72 -0.92 -9.33 -19.68
CA LYS A 72 -0.15 -9.24 -18.41
C LYS A 72 1.04 -10.19 -18.28
N ASP A 73 1.05 -11.31 -18.98
CA ASP A 73 2.15 -12.29 -18.95
C ASP A 73 3.22 -12.03 -20.03
N LYS A 74 2.94 -11.18 -21.02
CA LYS A 74 3.84 -10.86 -22.13
C LYS A 74 4.94 -9.90 -21.70
N VAL A 75 6.18 -10.37 -21.71
CA VAL A 75 7.36 -9.54 -21.45
C VAL A 75 7.71 -8.74 -22.72
N LEU A 76 7.70 -7.41 -22.60
CA LEU A 76 8.06 -6.50 -23.70
C LEU A 76 9.58 -6.29 -23.77
N TYR A 77 10.21 -6.04 -22.63
CA TYR A 77 11.65 -5.86 -22.50
C TYR A 77 12.10 -6.01 -21.03
N LYS A 78 13.41 -5.97 -20.84
CA LYS A 78 14.03 -5.90 -19.51
C LYS A 78 14.71 -4.54 -19.32
N THR A 79 14.61 -3.98 -18.13
CA THR A 79 15.31 -2.75 -17.79
C THR A 79 16.80 -3.02 -17.58
N LYS A 80 17.63 -1.98 -17.74
CA LYS A 80 19.02 -2.06 -17.28
C LYS A 80 19.07 -1.98 -15.74
N PRO A 81 19.99 -2.68 -15.07
CA PRO A 81 20.24 -2.49 -13.65
C PRO A 81 20.60 -1.04 -13.34
N GLN A 82 20.12 -0.53 -12.20
CA GLN A 82 20.41 0.83 -11.73
C GLN A 82 21.12 0.74 -10.38
N LYS A 83 22.08 1.63 -10.12
CA LYS A 83 22.83 1.67 -8.88
C LYS A 83 22.59 2.99 -8.14
N ASN A 84 22.52 2.90 -6.81
CA ASN A 84 22.44 4.07 -5.94
C ASN A 84 21.30 5.03 -6.31
N VAL A 85 20.11 4.48 -6.59
CA VAL A 85 18.91 5.22 -6.94
C VAL A 85 17.86 5.10 -5.83
N ARG A 86 16.87 6.00 -5.83
CA ARG A 86 15.80 5.95 -4.84
C ARG A 86 14.96 4.68 -4.97
N PHE A 87 14.55 4.10 -3.84
CA PHE A 87 13.78 2.87 -3.79
C PHE A 87 12.48 2.95 -4.61
N ASN A 88 11.76 4.07 -4.55
CA ASN A 88 10.53 4.25 -5.32
C ASN A 88 10.71 4.22 -6.84
N SER A 89 11.93 4.37 -7.34
CA SER A 89 12.26 4.23 -8.76
C SER A 89 12.09 2.79 -9.26
N ALA A 90 12.13 1.79 -8.37
CA ALA A 90 11.88 0.40 -8.74
C ALA A 90 10.46 0.20 -9.26
N PHE A 91 9.46 0.76 -8.57
CA PHE A 91 8.06 0.69 -8.99
C PHE A 91 7.85 1.38 -10.35
N ALA A 92 8.45 2.56 -10.53
CA ALA A 92 8.39 3.29 -11.80
C ALA A 92 9.06 2.51 -12.95
N SER A 93 10.22 1.91 -12.69
CA SER A 93 10.98 1.15 -13.71
C SER A 93 10.21 -0.09 -14.18
N GLY A 94 9.65 -0.88 -13.24
CA GLY A 94 8.82 -2.04 -13.58
C GLY A 94 7.48 -1.64 -14.22
N GLY A 95 6.93 -0.49 -13.80
CA GLY A 95 5.63 0.04 -14.23
C GLY A 95 5.66 0.91 -15.50
N ALA A 96 6.78 0.97 -16.24
CA ALA A 96 6.97 1.84 -17.39
C ALA A 96 5.93 1.63 -18.53
N LYS A 97 5.25 0.49 -18.56
CA LYS A 97 4.14 0.19 -19.48
C LYS A 97 2.80 0.02 -18.75
N LEU A 98 2.65 0.69 -17.62
CA LEU A 98 1.44 0.72 -16.79
C LEU A 98 0.95 -0.68 -16.37
N ASN A 99 1.88 -1.63 -16.21
CA ASN A 99 1.62 -2.95 -15.66
C ASN A 99 2.02 -2.98 -14.18
N THR A 100 1.03 -2.99 -13.31
CA THR A 100 1.21 -2.92 -11.85
C THR A 100 1.93 -4.16 -11.30
N GLY A 101 1.67 -5.34 -11.87
CA GLY A 101 2.36 -6.57 -11.49
C GLY A 101 3.86 -6.52 -11.78
N SER A 102 4.26 -5.92 -12.91
CA SER A 102 5.67 -5.67 -13.24
C SER A 102 6.29 -4.64 -12.30
N ALA A 103 5.56 -3.57 -11.97
CA ALA A 103 5.99 -2.56 -11.01
C ALA A 103 6.26 -3.16 -9.64
N ALA A 104 5.31 -3.95 -9.12
CA ALA A 104 5.44 -4.65 -7.85
C ALA A 104 6.59 -5.67 -7.85
N SER A 105 6.72 -6.47 -8.92
CA SER A 105 7.81 -7.45 -9.06
C SER A 105 9.20 -6.79 -9.04
N CYS A 106 9.33 -5.63 -9.69
CA CYS A 106 10.58 -4.86 -9.69
C CYS A 106 10.89 -4.32 -8.28
N THR A 107 9.86 -3.84 -7.55
CA THR A 107 9.98 -3.36 -6.18
C THR A 107 10.39 -4.50 -5.22
N ILE A 108 9.82 -5.69 -5.38
CA ILE A 108 10.22 -6.89 -4.63
C ILE A 108 11.70 -7.19 -4.88
N SER A 109 12.12 -7.23 -6.15
CA SER A 109 13.51 -7.52 -6.50
C SER A 109 14.50 -6.51 -5.91
N ALA A 110 14.13 -5.23 -5.87
CA ALA A 110 14.93 -4.18 -5.24
C ALA A 110 14.99 -4.36 -3.72
N PHE A 111 13.87 -4.71 -3.07
CA PHE A 111 13.81 -4.98 -1.64
C PHE A 111 14.62 -6.22 -1.25
N GLU A 112 14.46 -7.33 -1.96
CA GLU A 112 15.23 -8.56 -1.70
C GLU A 112 16.73 -8.30 -1.83
N LYS A 113 17.14 -7.51 -2.83
CA LYS A 113 18.55 -7.11 -2.96
C LYS A 113 19.02 -6.21 -1.82
N LEU A 114 18.19 -5.24 -1.37
CA LEU A 114 18.45 -4.38 -0.22
C LEU A 114 18.66 -5.20 1.06
N SER A 115 17.86 -6.25 1.26
CA SER A 115 17.99 -7.17 2.40
C SER A 115 19.16 -8.15 2.28
N GLY A 116 19.94 -8.08 1.21
CA GLY A 116 20.99 -9.06 0.88
C GLY A 116 20.43 -10.45 0.61
N TYR A 117 19.21 -10.53 0.08
CA TYR A 117 18.45 -11.76 -0.18
C TYR A 117 18.15 -12.61 1.07
N LYS A 118 18.20 -11.98 2.24
CA LYS A 118 17.89 -12.65 3.52
C LYS A 118 16.40 -12.71 3.81
N VAL A 119 15.63 -11.77 3.25
CA VAL A 119 14.17 -11.73 3.38
C VAL A 119 13.55 -11.94 2.01
N ARG A 120 12.86 -13.05 1.85
CA ARG A 120 12.10 -13.35 0.63
C ARG A 120 10.70 -12.79 0.73
N VAL A 121 10.21 -12.25 -0.37
CA VAL A 121 8.86 -11.71 -0.48
C VAL A 121 8.04 -12.58 -1.44
N ASP A 122 7.00 -13.21 -0.90
CA ASP A 122 6.20 -14.18 -1.63
C ASP A 122 5.06 -13.52 -2.42
N ASN A 123 4.53 -12.42 -1.87
CA ASN A 123 3.32 -11.79 -2.38
C ASN A 123 3.43 -10.26 -2.38
N PHE A 124 2.50 -9.60 -3.07
CA PHE A 124 2.32 -8.17 -3.01
C PHE A 124 0.84 -7.76 -3.01
N VAL A 125 0.58 -6.60 -2.43
CA VAL A 125 -0.69 -5.90 -2.49
C VAL A 125 -0.42 -4.46 -2.90
N VAL A 126 -0.93 -4.05 -4.05
CA VAL A 126 -0.86 -2.65 -4.50
C VAL A 126 -2.21 -1.99 -4.26
N VAL A 127 -2.19 -0.89 -3.52
CA VAL A 127 -3.38 -0.12 -3.14
C VAL A 127 -3.24 1.29 -3.69
N ASN A 128 -4.22 1.76 -4.44
CA ASN A 128 -4.31 3.16 -4.85
C ASN A 128 -5.20 3.98 -3.88
N PHE A 129 -5.31 5.28 -4.11
CA PHE A 129 -6.08 6.17 -3.23
C PHE A 129 -7.57 5.81 -3.15
N ALA A 130 -8.19 5.43 -4.27
CA ALA A 130 -9.60 5.06 -4.29
C ALA A 130 -9.85 3.78 -3.49
N SER A 131 -8.98 2.77 -3.65
CA SER A 131 -9.04 1.52 -2.87
C SER A 131 -8.85 1.76 -1.38
N PHE A 132 -7.86 2.58 -1.01
CA PHE A 132 -7.61 2.92 0.39
C PHE A 132 -8.86 3.54 1.03
N LYS A 133 -9.46 4.54 0.38
CA LYS A 133 -10.71 5.15 0.83
C LYS A 133 -11.85 4.13 0.95
N GLY A 134 -12.00 3.28 -0.07
CA GLY A 134 -13.01 2.23 -0.09
C GLY A 134 -12.87 1.23 1.06
N ILE A 135 -11.64 0.79 1.36
CA ILE A 135 -11.34 -0.09 2.49
C ILE A 135 -11.75 0.58 3.81
N VAL A 136 -11.28 1.81 4.06
CA VAL A 136 -11.60 2.54 5.29
C VAL A 136 -13.11 2.74 5.46
N ASN A 137 -13.83 3.14 4.41
CA ASN A 137 -15.27 3.34 4.46
C ASN A 137 -16.03 2.03 4.71
N THR A 138 -15.58 0.91 4.12
CA THR A 138 -16.22 -0.40 4.34
C THR A 138 -16.00 -0.91 5.77
N LEU A 139 -14.89 -0.54 6.41
CA LEU A 139 -14.63 -0.80 7.82
C LEU A 139 -15.46 0.09 8.77
N GLY A 140 -16.20 1.05 8.24
CA GLY A 140 -16.94 2.04 9.03
C GLY A 140 -16.09 3.19 9.56
N GLY A 141 -14.88 3.37 9.02
CA GLY A 141 -13.91 4.39 9.43
C GLY A 141 -12.74 3.81 10.23
N VAL A 142 -11.73 4.64 10.49
CA VAL A 142 -10.53 4.27 11.27
C VAL A 142 -10.43 5.18 12.50
N PRO A 143 -10.37 4.63 13.72
CA PRO A 143 -10.20 5.42 14.94
C PRO A 143 -8.77 5.95 15.05
N VAL A 144 -8.64 7.26 15.25
CA VAL A 144 -7.35 7.95 15.44
C VAL A 144 -7.46 8.93 16.60
N TYR A 145 -6.45 8.97 17.46
CA TYR A 145 -6.35 9.96 18.52
C TYR A 145 -5.52 11.16 18.08
N PHE A 146 -6.06 12.35 18.26
CA PHE A 146 -5.40 13.62 18.00
C PHE A 146 -5.17 14.35 19.33
N PRO A 147 -3.93 14.65 19.71
CA PRO A 147 -3.66 15.42 20.94
C PRO A 147 -4.16 16.86 20.82
N ASP A 148 -4.14 17.44 19.62
CA ASP A 148 -4.50 18.82 19.32
C ASP A 148 -5.43 18.90 18.10
N ASP A 149 -6.09 20.07 17.92
CA ASP A 149 -6.85 20.38 16.73
C ASP A 149 -5.93 20.41 15.49
N VAL A 150 -6.34 19.73 14.42
CA VAL A 150 -5.60 19.70 13.16
C VAL A 150 -6.35 20.45 12.08
N ASN A 151 -5.65 21.34 11.36
CA ASN A 151 -6.16 22.05 10.20
C ASN A 151 -5.07 22.12 9.13
N ASP A 152 -4.93 21.03 8.34
CA ASP A 152 -4.01 20.96 7.21
C ASP A 152 -4.74 21.26 5.90
N LYS A 153 -4.58 22.52 5.44
CA LYS A 153 -5.21 22.96 4.18
C LYS A 153 -4.61 22.27 2.95
N GLU A 154 -3.32 21.91 2.98
CA GLU A 154 -2.63 21.26 1.85
C GLU A 154 -3.11 19.81 1.69
N ALA A 155 -3.29 19.10 2.80
CA ALA A 155 -3.80 17.73 2.78
C ALA A 155 -5.34 17.66 2.76
N GLY A 156 -6.03 18.78 3.05
CA GLY A 156 -7.49 18.83 3.19
C GLY A 156 -8.01 18.20 4.48
N LEU A 157 -7.18 18.13 5.54
CA LEU A 157 -7.53 17.51 6.82
C LEU A 157 -7.94 18.57 7.84
N LYS A 158 -9.19 18.50 8.32
CA LYS A 158 -9.68 19.32 9.42
C LYS A 158 -10.39 18.45 10.44
N VAL A 159 -9.76 18.25 11.61
CA VAL A 159 -10.28 17.44 12.71
C VAL A 159 -10.02 18.12 14.05
N LYS A 160 -10.89 17.86 15.02
CA LYS A 160 -10.74 18.32 16.41
C LYS A 160 -9.93 17.33 17.24
N ALA A 161 -9.28 17.82 18.29
CA ALA A 161 -8.59 16.99 19.28
C ALA A 161 -9.50 15.88 19.86
N GLY A 162 -8.85 14.82 20.36
CA GLY A 162 -9.51 13.64 20.95
C GLY A 162 -9.57 12.44 20.00
N CYS A 163 -10.27 11.40 20.42
CA CYS A 163 -10.52 10.22 19.57
C CYS A 163 -11.50 10.58 18.47
N ARG A 164 -11.11 10.32 17.21
CA ARG A 164 -11.92 10.59 16.02
C ARG A 164 -12.00 9.36 15.15
N LEU A 165 -13.19 9.09 14.64
CA LEU A 165 -13.39 8.07 13.63
C LEU A 165 -13.27 8.74 12.25
N LEU A 166 -12.21 8.45 11.54
CA LEU A 166 -11.93 9.04 10.23
C LEU A 166 -12.58 8.23 9.13
N ASP A 167 -13.28 8.88 8.23
CA ASP A 167 -13.70 8.28 6.96
C ASP A 167 -12.52 8.12 5.98
N GLY A 168 -12.78 7.54 4.79
CA GLY A 168 -11.74 7.27 3.81
C GLY A 168 -11.04 8.53 3.30
N ASP A 169 -11.75 9.66 3.15
CA ASP A 169 -11.17 10.92 2.70
C ASP A 169 -10.28 11.53 3.79
N GLN A 170 -10.73 11.54 5.02
CA GLN A 170 -9.97 12.03 6.17
C GLN A 170 -8.74 11.16 6.46
N ALA A 171 -8.88 9.84 6.38
CA ALA A 171 -7.76 8.92 6.57
C ALA A 171 -6.70 9.06 5.46
N LEU A 172 -7.13 9.25 4.19
CA LEU A 172 -6.22 9.53 3.10
C LEU A 172 -5.51 10.89 3.28
N ALA A 173 -6.25 11.92 3.69
CA ALA A 173 -5.70 13.23 4.00
C ALA A 173 -4.66 13.14 5.12
N LEU A 174 -4.92 12.38 6.19
CA LEU A 174 -3.97 12.12 7.27
C LEU A 174 -2.70 11.42 6.78
N ALA A 175 -2.82 10.39 5.93
CA ALA A 175 -1.69 9.68 5.35
C ALA A 175 -0.80 10.58 4.47
N ARG A 176 -1.36 11.63 3.89
CA ARG A 176 -0.68 12.60 3.00
C ARG A 176 -0.18 13.84 3.71
N ALA A 177 -0.70 14.17 4.90
CA ALA A 177 -0.34 15.36 5.66
C ALA A 177 1.16 15.41 5.95
N ARG A 178 1.80 16.56 5.70
CA ARG A 178 3.24 16.77 5.89
C ARG A 178 3.57 17.82 6.94
N LYS A 179 2.94 18.98 6.88
CA LYS A 179 3.39 20.18 7.60
C LYS A 179 2.66 20.44 8.92
N SER A 180 1.45 20.00 9.08
CA SER A 180 0.59 20.36 10.21
C SER A 180 0.55 19.33 11.32
N LEU A 181 1.29 18.23 11.22
CA LEU A 181 1.29 17.12 12.17
C LEU A 181 2.72 16.74 12.59
N GLY A 182 2.99 16.86 13.88
CA GLY A 182 4.31 16.57 14.46
C GLY A 182 5.36 17.58 14.03
N ASP A 183 6.59 17.12 13.78
CA ASP A 183 7.74 17.93 13.38
C ASP A 183 7.78 18.27 11.88
N GLY A 184 6.78 17.86 11.11
CA GLY A 184 6.73 18.03 9.65
C GLY A 184 7.71 17.15 8.86
N SER A 185 8.45 16.27 9.53
CA SER A 185 9.45 15.40 8.92
C SER A 185 8.83 14.29 8.08
N ASP A 186 9.61 13.75 7.16
CA ASP A 186 9.23 12.57 6.39
C ASP A 186 9.09 11.33 7.29
N LEU A 187 9.89 11.24 8.35
CA LEU A 187 9.80 10.19 9.37
C LEU A 187 8.48 10.24 10.13
N GLY A 188 8.00 11.42 10.50
CA GLY A 188 6.69 11.60 11.13
C GLY A 188 5.56 11.11 10.22
N ARG A 189 5.65 11.36 8.90
CA ARG A 189 4.69 10.83 7.93
C ARG A 189 4.72 9.30 7.86
N VAL A 190 5.91 8.70 7.81
CA VAL A 190 6.08 7.23 7.80
C VAL A 190 5.45 6.62 9.04
N GLY A 191 5.67 7.18 10.22
CA GLY A 191 5.06 6.71 11.47
C GLY A 191 3.52 6.76 11.44
N ARG A 192 2.93 7.86 10.94
CA ARG A 192 1.47 7.96 10.79
C ARG A 192 0.91 6.93 9.81
N GLN A 193 1.58 6.69 8.70
CA GLN A 193 1.18 5.67 7.74
C GLN A 193 1.23 4.26 8.33
N GLN A 194 2.28 3.95 9.11
CA GLN A 194 2.39 2.67 9.83
C GLN A 194 1.25 2.50 10.83
N GLU A 195 0.94 3.54 11.62
CA GLU A 195 -0.14 3.48 12.61
C GLU A 195 -1.51 3.31 11.94
N LEU A 196 -1.78 3.99 10.82
CA LEU A 196 -3.01 3.78 10.05
C LEU A 196 -3.12 2.34 9.54
N VAL A 197 -2.06 1.79 8.94
CA VAL A 197 -2.06 0.41 8.45
C VAL A 197 -2.27 -0.57 9.60
N LYS A 198 -1.58 -0.39 10.71
CA LYS A 198 -1.74 -1.21 11.92
C LYS A 198 -3.18 -1.16 12.43
N THR A 199 -3.77 0.03 12.55
CA THR A 199 -5.16 0.21 13.03
C THR A 199 -6.15 -0.48 12.09
N ILE A 200 -5.97 -0.33 10.75
CA ILE A 200 -6.80 -1.02 9.75
C ILE A 200 -6.70 -2.54 9.91
N LEU A 201 -5.48 -3.08 10.06
CA LEU A 201 -5.27 -4.52 10.25
C LEU A 201 -5.94 -5.02 11.53
N LEU A 202 -5.74 -4.35 12.66
CA LEU A 202 -6.37 -4.73 13.93
C LEU A 202 -7.90 -4.68 13.84
N GLN A 203 -8.45 -3.62 13.26
CA GLN A 203 -9.90 -3.49 13.09
C GLN A 203 -10.47 -4.56 12.16
N THR A 204 -9.74 -4.95 11.13
CA THR A 204 -10.13 -6.03 10.22
C THR A 204 -10.19 -7.37 10.96
N MET A 205 -9.28 -7.60 11.90
CA MET A 205 -9.28 -8.81 12.76
C MET A 205 -10.43 -8.77 13.77
N GLU A 206 -10.62 -7.64 14.48
CA GLU A 206 -11.69 -7.48 15.49
C GLU A 206 -13.10 -7.61 14.91
N LEU A 207 -13.31 -7.18 13.67
CA LEU A 207 -14.61 -7.27 12.98
C LEU A 207 -14.87 -8.64 12.34
N ASP A 208 -13.98 -9.61 12.53
CA ASP A 208 -14.04 -10.94 11.89
C ASP A 208 -14.21 -10.89 10.36
N ILE A 209 -13.67 -9.83 9.74
CA ILE A 209 -13.87 -9.62 8.30
C ILE A 209 -13.17 -10.70 7.49
N LEU A 210 -11.97 -11.07 7.90
CA LEU A 210 -11.16 -12.06 7.19
C LEU A 210 -11.73 -13.49 7.29
N SER A 211 -12.48 -13.80 8.34
CA SER A 211 -13.16 -15.09 8.53
C SER A 211 -14.60 -15.11 7.96
N ASN A 212 -15.16 -13.91 7.67
CA ASN A 212 -16.52 -13.77 7.15
C ASN A 212 -16.52 -13.51 5.65
N VAL A 213 -16.88 -14.54 4.86
CA VAL A 213 -16.86 -14.50 3.39
C VAL A 213 -17.72 -13.36 2.83
N ASP A 214 -18.88 -13.08 3.42
CA ASP A 214 -19.79 -12.02 2.92
C ASP A 214 -19.21 -10.63 3.15
N LYS A 215 -18.64 -10.39 4.34
CA LYS A 215 -17.96 -9.12 4.66
C LYS A 215 -16.71 -8.92 3.79
N LEU A 216 -15.90 -9.97 3.64
CA LEU A 216 -14.72 -9.95 2.78
C LEU A 216 -15.10 -9.71 1.32
N TYR A 217 -16.17 -10.38 0.83
CA TYR A 217 -16.69 -10.16 -0.51
C TYR A 217 -17.21 -8.72 -0.69
N GLY A 218 -17.85 -8.14 0.32
CA GLY A 218 -18.28 -6.75 0.33
C GLY A 218 -17.09 -5.77 0.15
N ILE A 219 -16.01 -5.97 0.91
CA ILE A 219 -14.76 -5.19 0.75
C ILE A 219 -14.18 -5.40 -0.64
N LEU A 220 -14.02 -6.64 -1.07
CA LEU A 220 -13.46 -6.93 -2.39
C LEU A 220 -14.31 -6.34 -3.50
N LYS A 221 -15.63 -6.44 -3.45
CA LYS A 221 -16.53 -5.88 -4.47
C LYS A 221 -16.38 -4.36 -4.61
N THR A 222 -16.17 -3.64 -3.52
CA THR A 222 -15.96 -2.19 -3.53
C THR A 222 -14.53 -1.79 -3.91
N THR A 223 -13.55 -2.69 -3.76
CA THR A 223 -12.13 -2.40 -3.93
C THR A 223 -11.46 -3.14 -5.10
N THR A 224 -12.08 -4.23 -5.62
CA THR A 224 -11.44 -5.13 -6.62
C THR A 224 -11.02 -4.49 -7.92
N LYS A 225 -11.62 -3.36 -8.31
CA LYS A 225 -11.17 -2.64 -9.52
C LYS A 225 -9.80 -1.97 -9.35
N ASN A 226 -9.34 -1.80 -8.12
CA ASN A 226 -8.24 -0.89 -7.79
C ASN A 226 -7.21 -1.45 -6.79
N VAL A 227 -7.37 -2.70 -6.29
CA VAL A 227 -6.35 -3.45 -5.54
C VAL A 227 -5.79 -4.52 -6.44
N GLU A 228 -4.48 -4.52 -6.65
CA GLU A 228 -3.82 -5.55 -7.42
C GLU A 228 -2.91 -6.40 -6.54
N THR A 229 -2.99 -7.73 -6.74
CA THR A 229 -2.17 -8.72 -6.06
C THR A 229 -1.58 -9.70 -7.07
N ASN A 230 -0.63 -10.52 -6.66
CA ASN A 230 -0.21 -11.66 -7.48
C ASN A 230 -1.32 -12.73 -7.52
N LYS A 231 -1.29 -13.54 -8.58
CA LYS A 231 -2.25 -14.65 -8.79
C LYS A 231 -2.28 -15.56 -7.56
N GLY A 232 -3.48 -15.86 -7.07
CA GLY A 232 -3.73 -16.73 -5.93
C GLY A 232 -3.75 -16.03 -4.57
N PHE A 233 -2.93 -15.00 -4.32
CA PHE A 233 -2.91 -14.34 -3.01
C PHE A 233 -4.18 -13.52 -2.74
N GLY A 234 -4.72 -12.85 -3.75
CA GLY A 234 -5.96 -12.07 -3.66
C GLY A 234 -7.24 -12.89 -3.82
N ASP A 235 -7.15 -14.21 -4.00
CA ASP A 235 -8.32 -15.06 -4.13
C ASP A 235 -9.05 -15.18 -2.78
N ILE A 236 -10.37 -15.05 -2.79
CA ILE A 236 -11.20 -15.07 -1.57
C ILE A 236 -10.90 -16.26 -0.66
N PRO A 237 -10.82 -17.52 -1.16
CA PRO A 237 -10.52 -18.68 -0.31
C PRO A 237 -9.17 -18.55 0.41
N ASN A 238 -8.14 -18.03 -0.26
CA ASN A 238 -6.81 -17.87 0.33
C ASN A 238 -6.77 -16.75 1.38
N LEU A 239 -7.49 -15.65 1.13
CA LEU A 239 -7.61 -14.56 2.11
C LEU A 239 -8.42 -14.98 3.34
N VAL A 240 -9.52 -15.73 3.15
CA VAL A 240 -10.29 -16.32 4.25
C VAL A 240 -9.44 -17.31 5.04
N GLY A 241 -8.70 -18.19 4.35
CA GLY A 241 -7.79 -19.14 5.00
C GLY A 241 -6.70 -18.45 5.81
N LEU A 242 -6.11 -17.37 5.28
CA LEU A 242 -5.13 -16.55 6.00
C LEU A 242 -5.78 -15.88 7.23
N GLY A 243 -6.93 -15.23 7.06
CA GLY A 243 -7.64 -14.56 8.13
C GLY A 243 -8.07 -15.50 9.25
N SER A 244 -8.65 -16.66 8.91
CA SER A 244 -9.03 -17.70 9.90
C SER A 244 -7.82 -18.25 10.65
N SER A 245 -6.62 -18.17 10.09
CA SER A 245 -5.39 -18.62 10.73
C SER A 245 -4.77 -17.61 11.69
N LEU A 246 -5.26 -16.35 11.69
CA LEU A 246 -4.79 -15.25 12.55
C LEU A 246 -5.62 -15.09 13.84
N GLN A 247 -6.68 -15.90 14.00
CA GLN A 247 -7.51 -15.98 15.21
C GLN A 247 -6.95 -17.05 16.15
#